data_3cd1938086445c27ac82ef9be7fba9a8
#
_entry.id   3cd1938086445c27ac82ef9be7fba9a8
#
_cell.length_a   1.000
_cell.length_b   1.000
_cell.length_c   1.000
_cell.angle_alpha   90.00
_cell.angle_beta   90.00
_cell.angle_gamma   90.00
#
_symmetry.space_group_name_H-M   'P 1'
#
loop_
_entity.id
_entity.type
_entity.pdbx_description
1 polymer ?
#
loop_
_entity_poly.entity_id
_entity_poly.type
_entity_poly.pdbx_seq_one_letter_code
_entity_poly.pdbx_strand_id
1 'polypeptide(L)'
;MQKSVRQSMAWLHSWLGLTLGWLLFAIFLTGAATYYRHEINLWMQPQFATMQVKQDTAMKSAYQYLQKNAADAQSWYIGVASPSSPVNKIYWQKADGGYENKTLDANTSKEVTLSATQGGEFFYGFHYQLYGVPYFIGRLLVTIAAFLMLIILISGIITHKKIFTEFFTLRAFKGQRSYLDFHNVTSVIALPFFLTITFTGLAIFFYLILPNGMKKLYPEQPFQYFDEIRNISISSEAKPTPATMRPIEYFIQQSEQRWGKTEIGNITVKHPNTNIAQVNLVESTDRSITRNQAQLSFNGESGALLGDTRNNSAIATLNNGVYGLHMAHFAQPLLRFALFFSGLLGCAMIASGLLLWSLKRQLQNKKQSFHFGHYMVNRLNTAAIIGLPVVMLSYLCANRFLQLEAGQLNYEIYAFFGTWLLSLVIALLTPQQHLWKTQLKAFILLAVSLPIFNLYYLISHQYVHDLHEYWLFLRVDLMIISLAILAIFLHQKIQPIQQKAVQKIQKKYAKTAVQESKS
;
A
#
# COMPACT_ATOMS: atom_id res chain seq x y z
N MET A 1 36.35 -25.11 11.62
CA MET A 1 35.57 -24.66 12.81
C MET A 1 34.10 -24.60 12.47
N GLN A 2 33.25 -25.35 13.16
CA GLN A 2 31.79 -25.23 12.99
C GLN A 2 31.35 -23.85 13.47
N LYS A 3 30.58 -23.14 12.62
CA LYS A 3 30.00 -21.85 12.99
C LYS A 3 28.92 -22.05 14.06
N SER A 4 28.89 -21.22 15.08
CA SER A 4 27.78 -21.24 16.05
C SER A 4 26.47 -20.89 15.36
N VAL A 5 25.33 -21.36 15.89
CA VAL A 5 23.99 -21.01 15.38
C VAL A 5 23.83 -19.50 15.21
N ARG A 6 24.30 -18.70 16.17
CA ARG A 6 24.28 -17.24 16.11
C ARG A 6 25.09 -16.68 14.92
N GLN A 7 26.25 -17.24 14.62
CA GLN A 7 27.06 -16.80 13.49
C GLN A 7 26.39 -17.14 12.16
N SER A 8 25.75 -18.30 12.08
CA SER A 8 24.97 -18.69 10.90
C SER A 8 23.76 -17.79 10.70
N MET A 9 23.03 -17.47 11.78
CA MET A 9 21.89 -16.54 11.73
C MET A 9 22.32 -15.11 11.36
N ALA A 10 23.44 -14.63 11.87
CA ALA A 10 24.00 -13.33 11.50
C ALA A 10 24.41 -13.27 10.02
N TRP A 11 24.96 -14.36 9.50
CA TRP A 11 25.28 -14.47 8.07
C TRP A 11 24.00 -14.46 7.22
N LEU A 12 23.02 -15.29 7.57
CA LEU A 12 21.72 -15.36 6.89
C LEU A 12 21.00 -14.00 6.89
N HIS A 13 20.87 -13.36 8.06
CA HIS A 13 20.29 -12.04 8.22
C HIS A 13 20.97 -10.99 7.30
N SER A 14 22.30 -11.00 7.29
CA SER A 14 23.09 -10.03 6.52
C SER A 14 22.92 -10.19 5.01
N TRP A 15 22.87 -11.43 4.50
CA TRP A 15 22.76 -11.68 3.07
C TRP A 15 21.33 -11.58 2.55
N LEU A 16 20.37 -12.15 3.26
CA LEU A 16 18.95 -11.96 2.91
C LEU A 16 18.55 -10.49 3.00
N GLY A 17 19.03 -9.79 4.06
CA GLY A 17 18.78 -8.36 4.21
C GLY A 17 19.33 -7.51 3.08
N LEU A 18 20.48 -7.89 2.48
CA LEU A 18 20.98 -7.20 1.29
C LEU A 18 20.17 -7.53 0.04
N THR A 19 20.00 -8.83 -0.26
CA THR A 19 19.41 -9.26 -1.54
C THR A 19 17.96 -8.84 -1.69
N LEU A 20 17.21 -8.80 -0.58
CA LEU A 20 15.80 -8.42 -0.57
C LEU A 20 15.55 -6.98 -0.10
N GLY A 21 16.55 -6.33 0.49
CA GLY A 21 16.36 -5.05 1.15
C GLY A 21 15.75 -3.96 0.27
N TRP A 22 16.13 -3.87 -1.01
CA TRP A 22 15.55 -2.89 -1.93
C TRP A 22 14.08 -3.18 -2.25
N LEU A 23 13.73 -4.46 -2.48
CA LEU A 23 12.35 -4.87 -2.70
C LEU A 23 11.51 -4.67 -1.44
N LEU A 24 12.02 -5.08 -0.28
CA LEU A 24 11.33 -4.89 1.00
C LEU A 24 11.15 -3.40 1.32
N PHE A 25 12.12 -2.55 1.00
CA PHE A 25 11.98 -1.10 1.17
C PHE A 25 10.83 -0.55 0.31
N ALA A 26 10.73 -0.98 -0.94
CA ALA A 26 9.64 -0.58 -1.83
C ALA A 26 8.27 -1.06 -1.32
N ILE A 27 8.18 -2.33 -0.89
CA ILE A 27 6.96 -2.90 -0.31
C ILE A 27 6.55 -2.14 0.96
N PHE A 28 7.48 -1.87 1.88
CA PHE A 28 7.18 -1.14 3.12
C PHE A 28 6.77 0.31 2.87
N LEU A 29 7.45 1.02 1.98
CA LEU A 29 7.16 2.41 1.68
C LEU A 29 5.80 2.57 1.00
N THR A 30 5.51 1.75 -0.01
CA THR A 30 4.20 1.77 -0.68
C THR A 30 3.09 1.27 0.25
N GLY A 31 3.36 0.26 1.08
CA GLY A 31 2.44 -0.21 2.12
C GLY A 31 2.14 0.87 3.17
N ALA A 32 3.14 1.64 3.62
CA ALA A 32 2.91 2.77 4.51
C ALA A 32 2.01 3.83 3.84
N ALA A 33 2.24 4.16 2.57
CA ALA A 33 1.40 5.11 1.84
C ALA A 33 -0.07 4.66 1.76
N THR A 34 -0.36 3.35 1.76
CA THR A 34 -1.73 2.84 1.67
C THR A 34 -2.60 3.17 2.88
N TYR A 35 -2.03 3.48 4.04
CA TYR A 35 -2.80 3.96 5.19
C TYR A 35 -3.50 5.30 4.90
N TYR A 36 -2.98 6.07 3.94
CA TYR A 36 -3.57 7.34 3.49
C TYR A 36 -4.06 7.27 2.03
N ARG A 37 -4.39 6.07 1.55
CA ARG A 37 -4.86 5.82 0.18
C ARG A 37 -6.04 6.71 -0.21
N HIS A 38 -7.01 6.89 0.68
CA HIS A 38 -8.20 7.70 0.41
C HIS A 38 -7.85 9.18 0.32
N GLU A 39 -6.98 9.68 1.21
CA GLU A 39 -6.49 11.05 1.16
C GLU A 39 -5.69 11.33 -0.11
N ILE A 40 -4.88 10.36 -0.55
CA ILE A 40 -4.15 10.46 -1.82
C ILE A 40 -5.10 10.45 -3.01
N ASN A 41 -6.14 9.59 -3.00
CA ASN A 41 -7.17 9.59 -4.04
C ASN A 41 -7.88 10.94 -4.13
N LEU A 42 -8.30 11.50 -3.01
CA LEU A 42 -8.93 12.82 -2.95
C LEU A 42 -7.99 13.92 -3.44
N TRP A 43 -6.73 13.89 -2.98
CA TRP A 43 -5.70 14.84 -3.39
C TRP A 43 -5.49 14.81 -4.91
N MET A 44 -5.48 13.63 -5.53
CA MET A 44 -5.28 13.44 -6.98
C MET A 44 -6.55 13.68 -7.82
N GLN A 45 -7.72 13.70 -7.20
CA GLN A 45 -9.02 13.96 -7.83
C GLN A 45 -9.76 15.10 -7.11
N PRO A 46 -9.30 16.35 -7.23
CA PRO A 46 -9.81 17.48 -6.45
C PRO A 46 -11.27 17.79 -6.70
N GLN A 47 -11.84 17.43 -7.85
CA GLN A 47 -13.26 17.54 -8.13
C GLN A 47 -14.15 16.84 -7.09
N PHE A 48 -13.61 15.90 -6.32
CA PHE A 48 -14.35 15.22 -5.25
C PHE A 48 -14.63 16.11 -4.03
N ALA A 49 -13.87 17.18 -3.83
CA ALA A 49 -14.02 18.05 -2.66
C ALA A 49 -15.39 18.75 -2.61
N THR A 50 -15.98 19.04 -3.76
CA THR A 50 -17.27 19.72 -3.88
C THR A 50 -18.47 18.77 -3.92
N MET A 51 -18.24 17.45 -3.98
CA MET A 51 -19.28 16.45 -4.08
C MET A 51 -19.75 16.01 -2.69
N GLN A 52 -21.04 16.19 -2.43
CA GLN A 52 -21.68 15.68 -1.21
C GLN A 52 -22.32 14.32 -1.47
N VAL A 53 -22.22 13.41 -0.50
CA VAL A 53 -22.82 12.08 -0.59
C VAL A 53 -23.88 11.88 0.46
N LYS A 54 -25.09 11.55 0.00
CA LYS A 54 -26.15 10.95 0.81
C LYS A 54 -26.30 9.51 0.34
N GLN A 55 -25.94 8.54 1.18
CA GLN A 55 -25.82 7.14 0.78
C GLN A 55 -27.12 6.57 0.21
N ASP A 56 -28.26 6.87 0.82
CA ASP A 56 -29.57 6.40 0.32
C ASP A 56 -29.88 6.94 -1.08
N THR A 57 -29.55 8.22 -1.32
CA THR A 57 -29.71 8.84 -2.65
C THR A 57 -28.74 8.20 -3.65
N ALA A 58 -27.51 7.94 -3.24
CA ALA A 58 -26.51 7.30 -4.08
C ALA A 58 -26.92 5.89 -4.50
N MET A 59 -27.41 5.08 -3.59
CA MET A 59 -27.91 3.74 -3.90
C MET A 59 -29.09 3.77 -4.87
N LYS A 60 -30.09 4.63 -4.61
CA LYS A 60 -31.24 4.81 -5.49
C LYS A 60 -30.87 5.25 -6.90
N SER A 61 -30.02 6.28 -6.98
CA SER A 61 -29.62 6.86 -8.25
C SER A 61 -28.90 5.85 -9.15
N ALA A 62 -27.99 5.06 -8.59
CA ALA A 62 -27.26 4.03 -9.34
C ALA A 62 -28.15 2.85 -9.75
N TYR A 63 -29.02 2.40 -8.86
CA TYR A 63 -29.96 1.32 -9.15
C TYR A 63 -30.94 1.71 -10.27
N GLN A 64 -31.53 2.90 -10.20
CA GLN A 64 -32.44 3.42 -11.23
C GLN A 64 -31.74 3.62 -12.58
N TYR A 65 -30.49 4.07 -12.57
CA TYR A 65 -29.70 4.17 -13.80
C TYR A 65 -29.55 2.80 -14.47
N LEU A 66 -29.19 1.76 -13.73
CA LEU A 66 -29.02 0.40 -14.25
C LEU A 66 -30.35 -0.22 -14.68
N GLN A 67 -31.42 0.01 -13.94
CA GLN A 67 -32.76 -0.42 -14.32
C GLN A 67 -33.19 0.14 -15.68
N LYS A 68 -32.81 1.39 -15.97
CA LYS A 68 -33.15 2.05 -17.23
C LYS A 68 -32.21 1.67 -18.38
N ASN A 69 -30.93 1.55 -18.14
CA ASN A 69 -29.90 1.47 -19.19
C ASN A 69 -29.30 0.08 -19.37
N ALA A 70 -29.54 -0.85 -18.44
CA ALA A 70 -28.99 -2.21 -18.43
C ALA A 70 -30.01 -3.25 -17.93
N ALA A 71 -31.29 -3.08 -18.31
CA ALA A 71 -32.39 -3.93 -17.83
C ALA A 71 -32.25 -5.41 -18.26
N ASP A 72 -31.62 -5.66 -19.39
CA ASP A 72 -31.36 -6.98 -19.99
C ASP A 72 -29.99 -7.58 -19.62
N ALA A 73 -29.25 -6.93 -18.74
CA ALA A 73 -27.94 -7.39 -18.31
C ALA A 73 -27.99 -8.71 -17.52
N GLN A 74 -26.93 -9.50 -17.56
CA GLN A 74 -26.82 -10.72 -16.75
C GLN A 74 -26.56 -10.41 -15.26
N SER A 75 -25.87 -9.29 -14.99
CA SER A 75 -25.59 -8.87 -13.62
C SER A 75 -25.26 -7.38 -13.54
N TRP A 76 -25.54 -6.78 -12.37
CA TRP A 76 -25.13 -5.43 -12.01
C TRP A 76 -24.21 -5.45 -10.81
N TYR A 77 -23.27 -4.54 -10.79
CA TYR A 77 -22.43 -4.21 -9.63
C TYR A 77 -22.45 -2.70 -9.43
N ILE A 78 -22.73 -2.28 -8.20
CA ILE A 78 -22.74 -0.88 -7.76
C ILE A 78 -21.76 -0.74 -6.61
N GLY A 79 -20.61 -0.10 -6.83
CA GLY A 79 -19.78 0.44 -5.75
C GLY A 79 -20.43 1.72 -5.27
N VAL A 80 -21.02 1.68 -4.07
CA VAL A 80 -21.81 2.78 -3.53
C VAL A 80 -20.91 3.94 -3.13
N ALA A 81 -21.30 5.16 -3.50
CA ALA A 81 -20.56 6.36 -3.13
C ALA A 81 -20.42 6.50 -1.61
N SER A 82 -19.27 6.98 -1.18
CA SER A 82 -18.90 7.22 0.20
C SER A 82 -18.21 8.60 0.34
N PRO A 83 -18.04 9.13 1.55
CA PRO A 83 -17.30 10.39 1.71
C PRO A 83 -15.87 10.37 1.16
N SER A 84 -15.24 9.20 1.10
CA SER A 84 -13.89 9.02 0.54
C SER A 84 -13.87 8.78 -0.98
N SER A 85 -15.02 8.44 -1.58
CA SER A 85 -15.21 8.27 -3.01
C SER A 85 -16.64 8.69 -3.37
N PRO A 86 -16.89 9.99 -3.61
CA PRO A 86 -18.23 10.55 -3.67
C PRO A 86 -18.98 10.29 -4.99
N VAL A 87 -18.62 9.22 -5.68
CA VAL A 87 -19.23 8.77 -6.94
C VAL A 87 -19.62 7.31 -6.87
N ASN A 88 -20.71 6.95 -7.52
CA ASN A 88 -21.06 5.55 -7.75
C ASN A 88 -20.23 5.00 -8.91
N LYS A 89 -19.54 3.88 -8.69
CA LYS A 89 -18.87 3.12 -9.76
C LYS A 89 -19.73 1.93 -10.12
N ILE A 90 -20.31 1.94 -11.31
CA ILE A 90 -21.23 0.89 -11.75
C ILE A 90 -20.59 0.05 -12.85
N TYR A 91 -20.88 -1.24 -12.81
CA TYR A 91 -20.49 -2.22 -13.83
C TYR A 91 -21.68 -3.11 -14.12
N TRP A 92 -21.83 -3.53 -15.37
CA TRP A 92 -22.81 -4.56 -15.71
C TRP A 92 -22.27 -5.50 -16.77
N GLN A 93 -22.71 -6.74 -16.68
CA GLN A 93 -22.41 -7.76 -17.69
C GLN A 93 -23.55 -7.81 -18.69
N LYS A 94 -23.25 -7.54 -19.95
CA LYS A 94 -24.21 -7.63 -21.05
C LYS A 94 -24.63 -9.07 -21.33
N ALA A 95 -25.72 -9.24 -22.06
CA ALA A 95 -26.20 -10.56 -22.48
C ALA A 95 -25.18 -11.35 -23.34
N ASP A 96 -24.34 -10.65 -24.11
CA ASP A 96 -23.24 -11.21 -24.90
C ASP A 96 -22.00 -11.62 -24.07
N GLY A 97 -22.01 -11.40 -22.76
CA GLY A 97 -20.91 -11.67 -21.82
C GLY A 97 -19.91 -10.52 -21.70
N GLY A 98 -20.00 -9.46 -22.50
CA GLY A 98 -19.18 -8.27 -22.41
C GLY A 98 -19.47 -7.46 -21.15
N TYR A 99 -18.48 -6.67 -20.68
CA TYR A 99 -18.64 -5.80 -19.53
C TYR A 99 -18.65 -4.33 -19.96
N GLU A 100 -19.51 -3.57 -19.30
CA GLU A 100 -19.54 -2.12 -19.43
C GLU A 100 -19.49 -1.48 -18.05
N ASN A 101 -18.94 -0.26 -17.96
CA ASN A 101 -18.82 0.46 -16.70
C ASN A 101 -19.07 1.95 -16.90
N LYS A 102 -19.57 2.59 -15.86
CA LYS A 102 -19.77 4.04 -15.78
C LYS A 102 -19.47 4.54 -14.38
N THR A 103 -19.15 5.81 -14.29
CA THR A 103 -19.07 6.53 -13.03
C THR A 103 -20.19 7.55 -12.99
N LEU A 104 -20.98 7.54 -11.92
CA LEU A 104 -22.14 8.41 -11.77
C LEU A 104 -21.97 9.33 -10.57
N ASP A 105 -22.40 10.57 -10.72
CA ASP A 105 -22.63 11.46 -9.59
C ASP A 105 -23.64 10.80 -8.62
N ALA A 106 -23.29 10.82 -7.33
CA ALA A 106 -24.03 10.11 -6.29
C ALA A 106 -25.49 10.58 -6.13
N ASN A 107 -25.78 11.86 -6.43
CA ASN A 107 -27.08 12.47 -6.18
C ASN A 107 -27.93 12.59 -7.45
N THR A 108 -27.31 12.80 -8.62
CA THR A 108 -28.02 13.16 -9.84
C THR A 108 -28.10 12.05 -10.88
N SER A 109 -27.42 10.93 -10.68
CA SER A 109 -27.26 9.82 -11.65
C SER A 109 -26.61 10.23 -12.97
N LYS A 110 -26.11 11.45 -13.08
CA LYS A 110 -25.41 11.89 -14.30
C LYS A 110 -24.06 11.21 -14.40
N GLU A 111 -23.69 10.81 -15.61
CA GLU A 111 -22.35 10.30 -15.85
C GLU A 111 -21.32 11.39 -15.58
N VAL A 112 -20.28 11.02 -14.84
CA VAL A 112 -19.16 11.89 -14.49
C VAL A 112 -17.90 11.36 -15.14
N THR A 113 -17.25 12.22 -15.90
CA THR A 113 -15.92 11.93 -16.44
C THR A 113 -14.90 12.37 -15.41
N LEU A 114 -14.20 11.40 -14.83
CA LEU A 114 -13.11 11.66 -13.90
C LEU A 114 -11.78 11.69 -14.64
N SER A 115 -10.81 12.44 -14.09
CA SER A 115 -9.43 12.34 -14.56
C SER A 115 -8.92 10.90 -14.48
N ALA A 116 -8.20 10.48 -15.51
CA ALA A 116 -7.66 9.12 -15.63
C ALA A 116 -6.46 8.95 -14.70
N THR A 117 -6.70 8.81 -13.39
CA THR A 117 -5.66 8.53 -12.41
C THR A 117 -5.92 7.23 -11.66
N GLN A 118 -4.86 6.52 -11.30
CA GLN A 118 -4.96 5.41 -10.35
C GLN A 118 -4.91 5.88 -8.89
N GLY A 119 -4.58 7.14 -8.63
CA GLY A 119 -4.55 7.68 -7.28
C GLY A 119 -3.68 6.85 -6.33
N GLY A 120 -4.13 6.73 -5.09
CA GLY A 120 -3.50 5.89 -4.07
C GLY A 120 -3.63 4.38 -4.33
N GLU A 121 -4.52 3.96 -5.25
CA GLU A 121 -4.67 2.55 -5.64
C GLU A 121 -3.42 2.04 -6.36
N PHE A 122 -2.66 2.91 -7.02
CA PHE A 122 -1.37 2.54 -7.59
C PHE A 122 -0.38 2.07 -6.52
N PHE A 123 -0.24 2.80 -5.41
CA PHE A 123 0.65 2.39 -4.30
C PHE A 123 0.16 1.12 -3.62
N TYR A 124 -1.15 0.99 -3.45
CA TYR A 124 -1.75 -0.23 -2.91
C TYR A 124 -1.47 -1.44 -3.82
N GLY A 125 -1.73 -1.31 -5.12
CA GLY A 125 -1.43 -2.35 -6.09
C GLY A 125 0.05 -2.71 -6.13
N PHE A 126 0.94 -1.71 -6.11
CA PHE A 126 2.39 -1.92 -6.10
C PHE A 126 2.85 -2.69 -4.85
N HIS A 127 2.26 -2.38 -3.68
CA HIS A 127 2.60 -3.03 -2.42
C HIS A 127 2.41 -4.54 -2.44
N TYR A 128 1.29 -5.04 -2.99
CA TYR A 128 0.95 -6.47 -2.86
C TYR A 128 1.12 -7.31 -4.13
N GLN A 129 1.34 -6.68 -5.29
CA GLN A 129 1.50 -7.41 -6.57
C GLN A 129 2.52 -6.81 -7.52
N LEU A 130 3.21 -5.73 -7.11
CA LEU A 130 4.12 -4.96 -7.97
C LEU A 130 3.40 -4.35 -9.19
N TYR A 131 4.17 -3.82 -10.14
CA TYR A 131 3.62 -3.25 -11.38
C TYR A 131 4.52 -3.62 -12.57
N GLY A 132 3.92 -3.77 -13.75
CA GLY A 132 4.67 -4.12 -14.97
C GLY A 132 5.03 -5.60 -15.10
N VAL A 133 4.57 -6.44 -14.18
CA VAL A 133 4.68 -7.92 -14.23
C VAL A 133 3.30 -8.55 -14.15
N PRO A 134 3.09 -9.77 -14.70
CA PRO A 134 1.82 -10.47 -14.53
C PRO A 134 1.44 -10.57 -13.04
N TYR A 135 0.17 -10.27 -12.71
CA TYR A 135 -0.29 -10.13 -11.32
C TYR A 135 0.04 -11.34 -10.43
N PHE A 136 -0.04 -12.55 -10.98
CA PHE A 136 0.31 -13.78 -10.25
C PHE A 136 1.79 -13.80 -9.87
N ILE A 137 2.69 -13.45 -10.81
CA ILE A 137 4.13 -13.40 -10.57
C ILE A 137 4.46 -12.31 -9.55
N GLY A 138 3.85 -11.13 -9.67
CA GLY A 138 4.04 -10.04 -8.72
C GLY A 138 3.63 -10.44 -7.30
N ARG A 139 2.46 -11.05 -7.13
CA ARG A 139 1.99 -11.58 -5.83
C ARG A 139 2.91 -12.65 -5.27
N LEU A 140 3.38 -13.57 -6.11
CA LEU A 140 4.31 -14.62 -5.70
C LEU A 140 5.64 -14.02 -5.20
N LEU A 141 6.20 -13.05 -5.92
CA LEU A 141 7.44 -12.37 -5.52
C LEU A 141 7.28 -11.64 -4.19
N VAL A 142 6.17 -10.90 -4.00
CA VAL A 142 5.87 -10.21 -2.73
C VAL A 142 5.69 -11.22 -1.59
N THR A 143 5.01 -12.33 -1.85
CA THR A 143 4.81 -13.41 -0.86
C THR A 143 6.13 -14.06 -0.44
N ILE A 144 7.01 -14.35 -1.40
CA ILE A 144 8.36 -14.87 -1.12
C ILE A 144 9.16 -13.84 -0.32
N ALA A 145 9.10 -12.56 -0.69
CA ALA A 145 9.77 -11.49 0.04
C ALA A 145 9.27 -11.38 1.49
N ALA A 146 7.95 -11.49 1.73
CA ALA A 146 7.35 -11.51 3.06
C ALA A 146 7.77 -12.74 3.88
N PHE A 147 7.82 -13.93 3.26
CA PHE A 147 8.31 -15.14 3.91
C PHE A 147 9.78 -15.00 4.36
N LEU A 148 10.62 -14.51 3.46
CA LEU A 148 12.03 -14.28 3.76
C LEU A 148 12.22 -13.11 4.76
N MET A 149 11.34 -12.11 4.75
CA MET A 149 11.31 -11.06 5.78
C MET A 149 11.05 -11.65 7.18
N LEU A 150 10.14 -12.61 7.31
CA LEU A 150 9.90 -13.29 8.58
C LEU A 150 11.18 -14.01 9.07
N ILE A 151 11.89 -14.67 8.17
CA ILE A 151 13.19 -15.29 8.47
C ILE A 151 14.23 -14.25 8.90
N ILE A 152 14.28 -13.08 8.20
CA ILE A 152 15.16 -11.98 8.55
C ILE A 152 14.85 -11.46 9.96
N LEU A 153 13.58 -11.26 10.32
CA LEU A 153 13.17 -10.81 11.65
C LEU A 153 13.60 -11.80 12.74
N ILE A 154 13.30 -13.09 12.56
CA ILE A 154 13.67 -14.15 13.52
C ILE A 154 15.19 -14.25 13.65
N SER A 155 15.93 -14.26 12.54
CA SER A 155 17.39 -14.32 12.57
C SER A 155 18.02 -13.08 13.21
N GLY A 156 17.39 -11.91 13.07
CA GLY A 156 17.78 -10.67 13.73
C GLY A 156 17.66 -10.78 15.26
N ILE A 157 16.53 -11.28 15.75
CA ILE A 157 16.28 -11.52 17.19
C ILE A 157 17.32 -12.49 17.76
N ILE A 158 17.58 -13.61 17.08
CA ILE A 158 18.57 -14.62 17.53
C ILE A 158 20.00 -14.04 17.54
N THR A 159 20.30 -13.18 16.58
CA THR A 159 21.64 -12.57 16.46
C THR A 159 21.91 -11.57 17.58
N HIS A 160 20.92 -10.82 18.03
CA HIS A 160 21.08 -9.71 18.97
C HIS A 160 20.75 -10.11 20.41
N LYS A 161 21.74 -10.65 21.15
CA LYS A 161 21.55 -11.14 22.55
C LYS A 161 21.03 -10.10 23.54
N LYS A 162 21.31 -8.81 23.31
CA LYS A 162 21.01 -7.71 24.25
C LYS A 162 19.96 -6.76 23.68
N ILE A 163 18.97 -7.30 22.95
CA ILE A 163 18.01 -6.53 22.19
C ILE A 163 17.29 -5.46 23.03
N PHE A 164 16.95 -5.76 24.28
CA PHE A 164 16.27 -4.82 25.18
C PHE A 164 17.22 -3.97 26.01
N THR A 165 18.39 -4.46 26.39
CA THR A 165 19.35 -3.72 27.24
C THR A 165 20.14 -2.67 26.45
N GLU A 166 20.39 -2.89 25.16
CA GLU A 166 21.05 -1.92 24.27
C GLU A 166 20.05 -1.00 23.56
N PHE A 167 18.75 -1.16 23.80
CA PHE A 167 17.70 -0.35 23.22
C PHE A 167 17.84 1.16 23.53
N PHE A 168 18.20 1.51 24.76
CA PHE A 168 18.34 2.91 25.18
C PHE A 168 19.70 3.54 24.82
N THR A 169 20.57 2.84 24.08
CA THR A 169 21.92 3.33 23.75
C THR A 169 22.04 3.86 22.33
N LEU A 170 21.30 4.91 21.99
CA LEU A 170 21.44 5.58 20.69
C LEU A 170 22.64 6.55 20.69
N ARG A 171 23.76 6.13 20.11
CA ARG A 171 24.96 6.96 19.94
C ARG A 171 24.91 7.69 18.58
N ALA A 172 24.17 8.78 18.52
CA ALA A 172 24.00 9.55 17.29
C ALA A 172 25.34 10.06 16.72
N PHE A 173 25.51 10.00 15.40
CA PHE A 173 26.62 10.55 14.64
C PHE A 173 28.03 10.02 14.97
N LYS A 174 28.14 8.79 15.51
CA LYS A 174 29.41 8.13 15.87
C LYS A 174 29.89 7.07 14.85
N GLY A 175 29.55 7.21 13.57
CA GLY A 175 29.96 6.30 12.48
C GLY A 175 29.20 4.98 12.47
N GLN A 176 29.90 3.85 12.21
CA GLN A 176 29.26 2.52 12.10
C GLN A 176 28.37 2.15 13.28
N ARG A 177 28.75 2.52 14.50
CA ARG A 177 27.94 2.25 15.70
C ARG A 177 26.60 2.96 15.67
N SER A 178 26.55 4.19 15.15
CA SER A 178 25.27 4.92 15.01
C SER A 178 24.28 4.22 14.08
N TYR A 179 24.77 3.67 12.97
CA TYR A 179 23.90 2.90 12.06
C TYR A 179 23.40 1.62 12.71
N LEU A 180 24.25 0.94 13.49
CA LEU A 180 23.86 -0.26 14.25
C LEU A 180 22.85 0.08 15.34
N ASP A 181 23.13 1.09 16.16
CA ASP A 181 22.24 1.52 17.22
C ASP A 181 20.88 1.97 16.64
N PHE A 182 20.88 2.73 15.55
CA PHE A 182 19.66 3.18 14.88
C PHE A 182 18.86 2.00 14.28
N HIS A 183 19.55 1.06 13.62
CA HIS A 183 18.94 -0.17 13.12
C HIS A 183 18.26 -0.96 14.25
N ASN A 184 18.95 -1.14 15.37
CA ASN A 184 18.42 -1.85 16.53
C ASN A 184 17.22 -1.13 17.15
N VAL A 185 17.32 0.18 17.38
CA VAL A 185 16.24 0.99 17.97
C VAL A 185 14.98 0.93 17.10
N THR A 186 15.11 1.17 15.79
CA THR A 186 13.96 1.12 14.86
C THR A 186 13.38 -0.28 14.76
N SER A 187 14.23 -1.32 14.81
CA SER A 187 13.78 -2.71 14.77
C SER A 187 12.98 -3.09 16.03
N VAL A 188 13.40 -2.65 17.21
CA VAL A 188 12.78 -3.06 18.49
C VAL A 188 11.49 -2.29 18.76
N ILE A 189 11.48 -0.97 18.50
CA ILE A 189 10.27 -0.13 18.72
C ILE A 189 9.06 -0.70 17.97
N ALA A 190 9.23 -1.06 16.71
CA ALA A 190 8.13 -1.52 15.87
C ALA A 190 8.14 -3.06 15.66
N LEU A 191 8.89 -3.83 16.47
CA LEU A 191 8.99 -5.29 16.32
C LEU A 191 7.63 -6.00 16.36
N PRO A 192 6.71 -5.69 17.29
CA PRO A 192 5.38 -6.30 17.28
C PRO A 192 4.62 -6.01 15.97
N PHE A 193 4.70 -4.77 15.49
CA PHE A 193 4.11 -4.39 14.21
C PHE A 193 4.73 -5.18 13.05
N PHE A 194 6.07 -5.28 12.97
CA PHE A 194 6.73 -6.00 11.88
C PHE A 194 6.37 -7.48 11.86
N LEU A 195 6.31 -8.13 13.01
CA LEU A 195 5.90 -9.53 13.10
C LEU A 195 4.44 -9.69 12.67
N THR A 196 3.55 -8.85 13.18
CA THR A 196 2.12 -8.90 12.85
C THR A 196 1.87 -8.64 11.38
N ILE A 197 2.44 -7.56 10.81
CA ILE A 197 2.17 -7.18 9.41
C ILE A 197 2.77 -8.19 8.44
N THR A 198 3.95 -8.76 8.76
CA THR A 198 4.57 -9.78 7.92
C THR A 198 3.81 -11.09 7.98
N PHE A 199 3.43 -11.55 9.18
CA PHE A 199 2.67 -12.79 9.37
C PHE A 199 1.29 -12.70 8.71
N THR A 200 0.56 -11.60 8.94
CA THR A 200 -0.78 -11.43 8.35
C THR A 200 -0.73 -11.30 6.83
N GLY A 201 0.29 -10.63 6.28
CA GLY A 201 0.52 -10.60 4.83
C GLY A 201 0.77 -11.98 4.22
N LEU A 202 1.55 -12.82 4.90
CA LEU A 202 1.75 -14.22 4.49
C LEU A 202 0.46 -15.03 4.58
N ALA A 203 -0.30 -14.85 5.66
CA ALA A 203 -1.56 -15.57 5.85
C ALA A 203 -2.61 -15.18 4.80
N ILE A 204 -2.62 -13.94 4.31
CA ILE A 204 -3.50 -13.51 3.20
C ILE A 204 -3.18 -14.29 1.91
N PHE A 205 -1.91 -14.54 1.65
CA PHE A 205 -1.45 -15.23 0.44
C PHE A 205 -1.04 -16.70 0.68
N PHE A 206 -1.57 -17.33 1.73
CA PHE A 206 -1.22 -18.72 2.07
C PHE A 206 -1.41 -19.71 0.91
N TYR A 207 -2.41 -19.47 0.06
CA TYR A 207 -2.71 -20.30 -1.11
C TYR A 207 -1.60 -20.28 -2.18
N LEU A 208 -0.75 -19.26 -2.19
CA LEU A 208 0.42 -19.19 -3.08
C LEU A 208 1.61 -19.99 -2.51
N ILE A 209 1.69 -20.13 -1.19
CA ILE A 209 2.77 -20.85 -0.51
C ILE A 209 2.43 -22.34 -0.40
N LEU A 210 1.15 -22.66 -0.20
CA LEU A 210 0.65 -24.01 0.02
C LEU A 210 -0.36 -24.45 -1.05
N PRO A 211 -0.04 -24.34 -2.36
CA PRO A 211 -0.99 -24.64 -3.43
C PRO A 211 -1.45 -26.11 -3.42
N ASN A 212 -0.58 -27.04 -3.04
CA ASN A 212 -0.89 -28.46 -2.98
C ASN A 212 -1.85 -28.80 -1.83
N GLY A 213 -1.83 -28.04 -0.73
CA GLY A 213 -2.81 -28.17 0.34
C GLY A 213 -4.22 -27.85 -0.14
N MET A 214 -4.38 -26.75 -0.88
CA MET A 214 -5.66 -26.34 -1.45
C MET A 214 -6.18 -27.37 -2.47
N LYS A 215 -5.32 -27.85 -3.38
CA LYS A 215 -5.68 -28.89 -4.36
C LYS A 215 -6.06 -30.22 -3.70
N LYS A 216 -5.47 -30.57 -2.58
CA LYS A 216 -5.81 -31.80 -1.85
C LYS A 216 -7.18 -31.73 -1.17
N LEU A 217 -7.51 -30.55 -0.60
CA LEU A 217 -8.78 -30.32 0.08
C LEU A 217 -9.93 -30.05 -0.90
N TYR A 218 -9.64 -29.39 -2.02
CA TYR A 218 -10.59 -28.98 -3.06
C TYR A 218 -10.06 -29.39 -4.44
N PRO A 219 -10.12 -30.70 -4.81
CA PRO A 219 -9.48 -31.23 -6.04
C PRO A 219 -10.01 -30.59 -7.33
N GLU A 220 -11.33 -30.34 -7.39
CA GLU A 220 -11.99 -29.81 -8.58
C GLU A 220 -12.05 -28.28 -8.62
N GLN A 221 -12.19 -27.65 -7.47
CA GLN A 221 -12.33 -26.19 -7.34
C GLN A 221 -11.44 -25.62 -6.23
N PRO A 222 -10.14 -25.43 -6.46
CA PRO A 222 -9.18 -24.98 -5.42
C PRO A 222 -9.54 -23.66 -4.74
N PHE A 223 -10.41 -22.85 -5.32
CA PHE A 223 -10.88 -21.56 -4.76
C PHE A 223 -12.21 -21.65 -4.01
N GLN A 224 -12.86 -22.83 -3.98
CA GLN A 224 -14.11 -23.07 -3.22
C GLN A 224 -13.97 -22.72 -1.74
N TYR A 225 -12.78 -22.84 -1.16
CA TYR A 225 -12.46 -22.39 0.18
C TYR A 225 -12.92 -20.95 0.48
N PHE A 226 -12.75 -20.04 -0.49
CA PHE A 226 -13.16 -18.64 -0.30
C PHE A 226 -14.68 -18.47 -0.32
N ASP A 227 -15.40 -19.31 -1.05
CA ASP A 227 -16.86 -19.29 -1.08
C ASP A 227 -17.44 -19.88 0.21
N GLU A 228 -16.85 -20.95 0.74
CA GLU A 228 -17.21 -21.54 2.03
C GLU A 228 -16.99 -20.58 3.20
N ILE A 229 -15.84 -19.87 3.24
CA ILE A 229 -15.58 -18.85 4.26
C ILE A 229 -16.62 -17.73 4.20
N ARG A 230 -17.06 -17.33 3.00
CA ARG A 230 -18.07 -16.28 2.82
C ARG A 230 -19.50 -16.76 3.06
N ASN A 231 -19.70 -18.08 3.15
CA ASN A 231 -21.01 -18.72 3.27
C ASN A 231 -22.02 -18.21 2.21
N ILE A 232 -21.53 -18.03 0.98
CA ILE A 232 -22.30 -17.51 -0.15
C ILE A 232 -22.56 -18.68 -1.11
N SER A 233 -23.55 -19.51 -0.82
CA SER A 233 -24.03 -20.50 -1.77
C SER A 233 -25.54 -20.35 -1.95
N ILE A 234 -25.93 -19.51 -2.90
CA ILE A 234 -27.32 -19.41 -3.35
C ILE A 234 -27.29 -19.54 -4.87
N SER A 235 -27.39 -20.76 -5.34
CA SER A 235 -27.69 -21.05 -6.74
C SER A 235 -29.17 -21.44 -6.84
N SER A 236 -29.89 -20.78 -7.73
CA SER A 236 -31.24 -21.24 -8.10
C SER A 236 -31.08 -22.11 -9.36
N GLU A 237 -31.58 -23.36 -9.32
CA GLU A 237 -31.67 -24.21 -10.49
C GLU A 237 -32.83 -23.82 -11.42
N ALA A 238 -33.67 -22.85 -11.01
CA ALA A 238 -34.82 -22.40 -11.78
C ALA A 238 -34.37 -21.65 -13.07
N LYS A 239 -35.08 -21.86 -14.15
CA LYS A 239 -34.86 -21.09 -15.39
C LYS A 239 -35.32 -19.66 -15.21
N PRO A 240 -34.54 -18.66 -15.67
CA PRO A 240 -34.93 -17.26 -15.59
C PRO A 240 -36.16 -16.99 -16.47
N THR A 241 -37.18 -16.39 -15.89
CA THR A 241 -38.35 -15.86 -16.57
C THR A 241 -38.50 -14.37 -16.24
N PRO A 242 -38.95 -13.53 -17.17
CA PRO A 242 -39.14 -12.10 -16.91
C PRO A 242 -40.04 -11.86 -15.69
N ALA A 243 -39.59 -11.01 -14.77
CA ALA A 243 -40.33 -10.60 -13.58
C ALA A 243 -39.92 -9.19 -13.16
N THR A 244 -40.80 -8.48 -12.45
CA THR A 244 -40.52 -7.13 -11.96
C THR A 244 -39.85 -7.21 -10.60
N MET A 245 -38.67 -6.59 -10.48
CA MET A 245 -37.99 -6.48 -9.19
C MET A 245 -38.63 -5.42 -8.28
N ARG A 246 -38.53 -5.63 -6.98
CA ARG A 246 -38.88 -4.61 -6.00
C ARG A 246 -37.91 -3.42 -6.08
N PRO A 247 -38.37 -2.21 -5.71
CA PRO A 247 -37.52 -1.03 -5.65
C PRO A 247 -36.41 -1.22 -4.60
N ILE A 248 -35.27 -0.59 -4.83
CA ILE A 248 -34.09 -0.74 -3.95
C ILE A 248 -34.37 -0.31 -2.49
N GLU A 249 -35.28 0.63 -2.30
CA GLU A 249 -35.71 1.13 -0.99
C GLU A 249 -36.25 0.01 -0.10
N TYR A 250 -36.93 -0.97 -0.69
CA TYR A 250 -37.40 -2.13 0.05
C TYR A 250 -36.24 -2.90 0.65
N PHE A 251 -35.20 -3.17 -0.12
CA PHE A 251 -34.03 -3.93 0.36
C PHE A 251 -33.20 -3.13 1.37
N ILE A 252 -33.08 -1.82 1.19
CA ILE A 252 -32.43 -0.92 2.15
C ILE A 252 -33.16 -0.98 3.49
N GLN A 253 -34.49 -0.83 3.48
CA GLN A 253 -35.32 -0.91 4.69
C GLN A 253 -35.21 -2.28 5.38
N GLN A 254 -35.20 -3.38 4.62
CA GLN A 254 -34.99 -4.72 5.17
C GLN A 254 -33.60 -4.88 5.79
N SER A 255 -32.56 -4.27 5.20
CA SER A 255 -31.22 -4.30 5.79
C SER A 255 -31.13 -3.49 7.09
N GLU A 256 -31.78 -2.31 7.15
CA GLU A 256 -31.82 -1.50 8.36
C GLU A 256 -32.60 -2.17 9.51
N GLN A 257 -33.68 -2.87 9.20
CA GLN A 257 -34.42 -3.63 10.20
C GLN A 257 -33.60 -4.77 10.81
N ARG A 258 -32.72 -5.40 10.03
CA ARG A 258 -31.91 -6.54 10.49
C ARG A 258 -30.60 -6.13 11.13
N TRP A 259 -29.92 -5.19 10.53
CA TRP A 259 -28.56 -4.80 10.89
C TRP A 259 -28.48 -3.50 11.67
N GLY A 260 -29.61 -2.77 11.77
CA GLY A 260 -29.61 -1.37 12.16
C GLY A 260 -29.07 -0.48 11.02
N LYS A 261 -28.96 0.79 11.29
CA LYS A 261 -28.39 1.73 10.32
C LYS A 261 -26.89 1.43 10.13
N THR A 262 -26.53 0.95 8.94
CA THR A 262 -25.15 0.58 8.58
C THR A 262 -24.80 1.16 7.20
N GLU A 263 -23.52 1.29 6.92
CA GLU A 263 -23.06 1.76 5.62
C GLU A 263 -22.96 0.57 4.64
N ILE A 264 -23.62 0.70 3.49
CA ILE A 264 -23.54 -0.28 2.39
C ILE A 264 -22.39 0.10 1.47
N GLY A 265 -21.40 -0.79 1.34
CA GLY A 265 -20.24 -0.56 0.49
C GLY A 265 -20.48 -0.89 -0.98
N ASN A 266 -21.24 -1.96 -1.25
CA ASN A 266 -21.62 -2.31 -2.61
C ASN A 266 -22.95 -3.07 -2.67
N ILE A 267 -23.55 -3.03 -3.86
CA ILE A 267 -24.77 -3.77 -4.20
C ILE A 267 -24.47 -4.59 -5.47
N THR A 268 -24.82 -5.86 -5.45
CA THR A 268 -24.78 -6.70 -6.65
C THR A 268 -26.16 -7.25 -6.95
N VAL A 269 -26.53 -7.28 -8.23
CA VAL A 269 -27.76 -7.88 -8.67
C VAL A 269 -27.40 -8.95 -9.72
N LYS A 270 -27.79 -10.19 -9.47
CA LYS A 270 -27.68 -11.28 -10.45
C LYS A 270 -29.03 -11.49 -11.11
N HIS A 271 -29.02 -11.75 -12.40
CA HIS A 271 -30.23 -12.00 -13.22
C HIS A 271 -31.32 -10.92 -13.00
N PRO A 272 -31.00 -9.64 -13.17
CA PRO A 272 -31.98 -8.57 -12.94
C PRO A 272 -33.23 -8.76 -13.80
N ASN A 273 -34.37 -8.29 -13.28
CA ASN A 273 -35.67 -8.37 -13.95
C ASN A 273 -36.14 -9.79 -14.29
N THR A 274 -35.74 -10.78 -13.48
CA THR A 274 -36.21 -12.17 -13.58
C THR A 274 -36.73 -12.67 -12.23
N ASN A 275 -37.52 -13.76 -12.26
CA ASN A 275 -38.03 -14.43 -11.07
C ASN A 275 -36.92 -15.00 -10.15
N ILE A 276 -35.73 -15.22 -10.69
CA ILE A 276 -34.53 -15.68 -9.95
C ILE A 276 -33.58 -14.52 -9.63
N ALA A 277 -34.02 -13.28 -9.81
CA ALA A 277 -33.20 -12.12 -9.48
C ALA A 277 -32.72 -12.18 -8.02
N GLN A 278 -31.42 -11.97 -7.81
CA GLN A 278 -30.81 -11.94 -6.50
C GLN A 278 -30.18 -10.59 -6.24
N VAL A 279 -30.66 -9.88 -5.24
CA VAL A 279 -30.12 -8.60 -4.78
C VAL A 279 -29.27 -8.82 -3.54
N ASN A 280 -28.01 -8.47 -3.59
CA ASN A 280 -27.08 -8.61 -2.48
C ASN A 280 -26.64 -7.22 -2.02
N LEU A 281 -26.83 -6.91 -0.76
CA LEU A 281 -26.30 -5.74 -0.08
C LEU A 281 -25.09 -6.15 0.75
N VAL A 282 -23.96 -5.50 0.56
CA VAL A 282 -22.71 -5.81 1.26
C VAL A 282 -22.31 -4.64 2.14
N GLU A 283 -22.12 -4.92 3.43
CA GLU A 283 -21.73 -3.92 4.43
C GLU A 283 -20.35 -3.33 4.11
N SER A 284 -20.16 -2.03 4.35
CA SER A 284 -18.86 -1.38 4.30
C SER A 284 -17.95 -1.91 5.42
N THR A 285 -16.66 -2.11 5.14
CA THR A 285 -15.68 -2.67 6.10
C THR A 285 -14.94 -1.61 6.90
N ASP A 286 -15.23 -0.34 6.69
CA ASP A 286 -14.39 0.78 7.16
C ASP A 286 -14.36 0.96 8.68
N ARG A 287 -15.12 0.18 9.45
CA ARG A 287 -15.17 0.28 10.92
C ARG A 287 -14.98 -1.03 11.67
N SER A 288 -14.82 -2.15 10.96
CA SER A 288 -14.67 -3.46 11.58
C SER A 288 -13.22 -3.91 11.63
N ILE A 289 -12.78 -4.45 12.78
CA ILE A 289 -11.49 -5.11 12.93
C ILE A 289 -11.43 -6.41 12.12
N THR A 290 -12.59 -7.04 11.92
CA THR A 290 -12.72 -8.15 10.98
C THR A 290 -13.17 -7.56 9.65
N ARG A 291 -12.49 -7.91 8.58
CA ARG A 291 -12.95 -7.63 7.22
C ARG A 291 -14.17 -8.53 6.90
N ASN A 292 -15.13 -8.51 7.80
CA ASN A 292 -16.37 -9.21 7.58
C ASN A 292 -17.25 -8.34 6.69
N GLN A 293 -17.22 -8.60 5.38
CA GLN A 293 -18.16 -8.02 4.45
C GLN A 293 -19.50 -8.77 4.59
N ALA A 294 -20.19 -8.50 5.69
CA ALA A 294 -21.51 -9.08 5.90
C ALA A 294 -22.39 -8.78 4.69
N GLN A 295 -23.09 -9.79 4.21
CA GLN A 295 -23.94 -9.71 3.03
C GLN A 295 -25.36 -10.15 3.40
N LEU A 296 -26.35 -9.34 3.00
CA LEU A 296 -27.75 -9.75 2.92
C LEU A 296 -28.09 -10.03 1.48
N SER A 297 -28.68 -11.19 1.25
CA SER A 297 -29.12 -11.64 -0.07
C SER A 297 -30.63 -11.79 -0.07
N PHE A 298 -31.28 -11.20 -1.07
CA PHE A 298 -32.74 -11.23 -1.23
C PHE A 298 -33.11 -11.73 -2.63
N ASN A 299 -34.27 -12.39 -2.73
CA ASN A 299 -34.89 -12.56 -4.03
C ASN A 299 -35.43 -11.20 -4.52
N GLY A 300 -35.06 -10.81 -5.76
CA GLY A 300 -35.37 -9.49 -6.29
C GLY A 300 -36.86 -9.24 -6.54
N GLU A 301 -37.62 -10.28 -6.90
CA GLU A 301 -39.06 -10.20 -7.18
C GLU A 301 -39.88 -10.26 -5.88
N SER A 302 -39.75 -11.32 -5.10
CA SER A 302 -40.55 -11.52 -3.90
C SER A 302 -40.10 -10.68 -2.72
N GLY A 303 -38.82 -10.28 -2.66
CA GLY A 303 -38.19 -9.66 -1.51
C GLY A 303 -37.85 -10.61 -0.37
N ALA A 304 -38.02 -11.93 -0.59
CA ALA A 304 -37.68 -12.93 0.41
C ALA A 304 -36.18 -12.93 0.74
N LEU A 305 -35.85 -13.03 2.02
CA LEU A 305 -34.44 -13.18 2.43
C LEU A 305 -33.94 -14.57 2.05
N LEU A 306 -32.83 -14.60 1.33
CA LEU A 306 -32.14 -15.81 0.88
C LEU A 306 -30.96 -16.15 1.79
N GLY A 307 -30.31 -15.14 2.40
CA GLY A 307 -29.16 -15.37 3.25
C GLY A 307 -28.71 -14.14 4.00
N ASP A 308 -28.08 -14.37 5.16
CA ASP A 308 -27.42 -13.38 5.99
C ASP A 308 -26.07 -13.96 6.45
N THR A 309 -24.97 -13.34 6.02
CA THR A 309 -23.62 -13.84 6.31
C THR A 309 -22.98 -13.16 7.52
N ARG A 310 -23.73 -12.35 8.28
CA ARG A 310 -23.21 -11.64 9.46
C ARG A 310 -22.79 -12.61 10.59
N ASN A 311 -23.43 -13.76 10.68
CA ASN A 311 -23.09 -14.82 11.64
C ASN A 311 -22.07 -15.77 11.03
N ASN A 312 -20.79 -15.45 11.20
CA ASN A 312 -19.70 -16.24 10.63
C ASN A 312 -19.24 -17.37 11.56
N SER A 313 -18.74 -18.46 10.96
CA SER A 313 -17.99 -19.50 11.68
C SER A 313 -16.72 -18.90 12.34
N ALA A 314 -16.20 -19.59 13.36
CA ALA A 314 -14.95 -19.20 14.01
C ALA A 314 -13.77 -19.11 13.01
N ILE A 315 -13.73 -20.00 12.00
CA ILE A 315 -12.71 -19.99 10.95
C ILE A 315 -12.84 -18.76 10.07
N ALA A 316 -14.07 -18.40 9.66
CA ALA A 316 -14.31 -17.18 8.89
C ALA A 316 -13.91 -15.93 9.68
N THR A 317 -14.26 -15.87 10.96
CA THR A 317 -13.89 -14.76 11.85
C THR A 317 -12.37 -14.64 11.99
N LEU A 318 -11.65 -15.76 12.15
CA LEU A 318 -10.19 -15.77 12.21
C LEU A 318 -9.57 -15.27 10.90
N ASN A 319 -10.01 -15.81 9.75
CA ASN A 319 -9.53 -15.40 8.44
C ASN A 319 -9.77 -13.91 8.17
N ASN A 320 -10.98 -13.44 8.46
CA ASN A 320 -11.37 -12.04 8.30
C ASN A 320 -10.60 -11.13 9.27
N GLY A 321 -10.32 -11.59 10.49
CA GLY A 321 -9.50 -10.89 11.48
C GLY A 321 -8.05 -10.72 11.02
N VAL A 322 -7.46 -11.75 10.41
CA VAL A 322 -6.11 -11.68 9.82
C VAL A 322 -6.07 -10.63 8.70
N TYR A 323 -7.06 -10.63 7.81
CA TYR A 323 -7.19 -9.60 6.78
C TYR A 323 -7.39 -8.21 7.38
N GLY A 324 -8.26 -8.08 8.36
CA GLY A 324 -8.56 -6.82 9.01
C GLY A 324 -7.35 -6.22 9.72
N LEU A 325 -6.57 -7.04 10.43
CA LEU A 325 -5.32 -6.61 11.08
C LEU A 325 -4.28 -6.13 10.07
N HIS A 326 -4.19 -6.76 8.90
CA HIS A 326 -3.28 -6.33 7.86
C HIS A 326 -3.72 -5.04 7.18
N MET A 327 -4.99 -4.97 6.78
CA MET A 327 -5.55 -3.82 6.06
C MET A 327 -5.79 -2.61 6.96
N ALA A 328 -6.03 -2.85 8.24
CA ALA A 328 -6.24 -1.85 9.30
C ALA A 328 -7.31 -0.78 8.99
N HIS A 329 -8.37 -1.13 8.23
CA HIS A 329 -9.45 -0.20 7.90
C HIS A 329 -10.18 0.32 9.15
N PHE A 330 -10.19 -0.46 10.23
CA PHE A 330 -10.76 -0.05 11.53
C PHE A 330 -9.97 1.04 12.25
N ALA A 331 -8.74 1.32 11.80
CA ALA A 331 -7.84 2.21 12.52
C ALA A 331 -8.34 3.67 12.46
N GLN A 332 -8.75 4.18 13.62
CA GLN A 332 -9.08 5.59 13.81
C GLN A 332 -7.83 6.47 13.59
N PRO A 333 -7.95 7.79 13.40
CA PRO A 333 -6.85 8.64 12.94
C PRO A 333 -5.55 8.49 13.73
N LEU A 334 -5.61 8.40 15.06
CA LEU A 334 -4.40 8.26 15.90
C LEU A 334 -3.72 6.89 15.68
N LEU A 335 -4.51 5.80 15.69
CA LEU A 335 -3.98 4.46 15.45
C LEU A 335 -3.46 4.33 14.01
N ARG A 336 -4.18 4.87 13.04
CA ARG A 336 -3.76 4.91 11.63
C ARG A 336 -2.43 5.63 11.46
N PHE A 337 -2.25 6.78 12.13
CA PHE A 337 -0.97 7.48 12.16
C PHE A 337 0.14 6.64 12.81
N ALA A 338 -0.13 5.96 13.91
CA ALA A 338 0.84 5.09 14.58
C ALA A 338 1.28 3.90 13.69
N LEU A 339 0.34 3.29 12.97
CA LEU A 339 0.62 2.22 12.00
C LEU A 339 1.44 2.73 10.80
N PHE A 340 1.06 3.87 10.24
CA PHE A 340 1.83 4.56 9.20
C PHE A 340 3.27 4.84 9.66
N PHE A 341 3.42 5.43 10.85
CA PHE A 341 4.73 5.73 11.41
C PHE A 341 5.55 4.45 11.65
N SER A 342 4.92 3.37 12.09
CA SER A 342 5.57 2.05 12.21
C SER A 342 6.03 1.51 10.85
N GLY A 343 5.26 1.73 9.79
CA GLY A 343 5.67 1.45 8.41
C GLY A 343 6.92 2.24 8.00
N LEU A 344 6.97 3.54 8.33
CA LEU A 344 8.16 4.38 8.10
C LEU A 344 9.37 3.95 8.94
N LEU A 345 9.16 3.48 10.18
CA LEU A 345 10.22 2.86 10.98
C LEU A 345 10.74 1.58 10.31
N GLY A 346 9.88 0.81 9.63
CA GLY A 346 10.29 -0.32 8.80
C GLY A 346 11.18 0.10 7.64
N CYS A 347 10.83 1.16 6.93
CA CYS A 347 11.69 1.75 5.89
C CYS A 347 13.05 2.19 6.48
N ALA A 348 13.04 2.85 7.63
CA ALA A 348 14.26 3.30 8.30
C ALA A 348 15.15 2.13 8.79
N MET A 349 14.52 1.06 9.30
CA MET A 349 15.19 -0.19 9.68
C MET A 349 15.87 -0.84 8.46
N ILE A 350 15.16 -1.01 7.36
CA ILE A 350 15.69 -1.62 6.13
C ILE A 350 16.81 -0.75 5.56
N ALA A 351 16.60 0.56 5.45
CA ALA A 351 17.60 1.50 4.95
C ALA A 351 18.88 1.48 5.78
N SER A 352 18.77 1.54 7.12
CA SER A 352 19.93 1.48 8.00
C SER A 352 20.66 0.14 7.92
N GLY A 353 19.95 -0.97 7.73
CA GLY A 353 20.54 -2.31 7.49
C GLY A 353 21.36 -2.36 6.19
N LEU A 354 20.82 -1.85 5.08
CA LEU A 354 21.51 -1.75 3.79
C LEU A 354 22.76 -0.87 3.88
N LEU A 355 22.66 0.28 4.56
CA LEU A 355 23.78 1.19 4.78
C LEU A 355 24.84 0.58 5.69
N LEU A 356 24.45 -0.13 6.75
CA LEU A 356 25.35 -0.82 7.66
C LEU A 356 26.12 -1.92 6.94
N TRP A 357 25.45 -2.69 6.07
CA TRP A 357 26.10 -3.71 5.24
C TRP A 357 27.20 -3.10 4.34
N SER A 358 26.86 -2.05 3.62
CA SER A 358 27.79 -1.34 2.72
C SER A 358 28.97 -0.76 3.49
N LEU A 359 28.73 -0.05 4.59
CA LEU A 359 29.79 0.55 5.41
C LEU A 359 30.72 -0.49 6.02
N LYS A 360 30.18 -1.62 6.51
CA LYS A 360 30.98 -2.71 7.06
C LYS A 360 31.96 -3.30 6.01
N ARG A 361 31.49 -3.47 4.78
CA ARG A 361 32.32 -4.01 3.67
C ARG A 361 33.40 -3.01 3.23
N GLN A 362 33.08 -1.73 3.16
CA GLN A 362 34.05 -0.69 2.86
C GLN A 362 35.17 -0.66 3.92
N LEU A 363 34.82 -0.78 5.21
CA LEU A 363 35.81 -0.84 6.29
C LEU A 363 36.66 -2.11 6.31
N GLN A 364 36.19 -3.19 5.71
CA GLN A 364 36.95 -4.45 5.56
C GLN A 364 37.90 -4.44 4.35
N ASN A 365 37.64 -3.60 3.36
CA ASN A 365 38.50 -3.48 2.16
C ASN A 365 39.76 -2.67 2.48
N LYS A 366 40.74 -3.31 3.09
CA LYS A 366 42.01 -2.68 3.52
C LYS A 366 42.80 -2.09 2.36
N LYS A 367 42.78 -2.72 1.17
CA LYS A 367 43.53 -2.31 -0.01
C LYS A 367 42.91 -1.14 -0.77
N GLN A 368 41.71 -0.67 -0.37
CA GLN A 368 40.94 0.39 -1.06
C GLN A 368 40.80 0.17 -2.58
N SER A 369 40.91 -1.07 -3.04
CA SER A 369 40.74 -1.43 -4.43
C SER A 369 39.28 -1.25 -4.86
N PHE A 370 39.06 -0.84 -6.09
CA PHE A 370 37.72 -0.78 -6.66
C PHE A 370 37.09 -2.17 -6.66
N HIS A 371 35.85 -2.23 -6.16
CA HIS A 371 35.05 -3.45 -6.17
C HIS A 371 33.67 -3.14 -6.76
N PHE A 372 33.39 -3.67 -7.94
CA PHE A 372 32.15 -3.39 -8.69
C PHE A 372 30.89 -3.67 -7.86
N GLY A 373 30.82 -4.79 -7.15
CA GLY A 373 29.66 -5.12 -6.31
C GLY A 373 29.40 -4.09 -5.20
N HIS A 374 30.44 -3.58 -4.53
CA HIS A 374 30.26 -2.52 -3.53
C HIS A 374 29.84 -1.19 -4.18
N TYR A 375 30.36 -0.89 -5.34
CA TYR A 375 29.95 0.27 -6.14
C TYR A 375 28.44 0.17 -6.45
N MET A 376 27.99 -0.94 -7.03
CA MET A 376 26.59 -1.15 -7.39
C MET A 376 25.65 -1.09 -6.18
N VAL A 377 26.01 -1.73 -5.06
CA VAL A 377 25.21 -1.67 -3.82
C VAL A 377 25.01 -0.22 -3.35
N ASN A 378 26.04 0.62 -3.39
CA ASN A 378 25.92 2.02 -3.01
C ASN A 378 24.97 2.80 -3.94
N ARG A 379 25.00 2.52 -5.23
CA ARG A 379 24.12 3.16 -6.23
C ARG A 379 22.67 2.73 -6.05
N LEU A 380 22.45 1.43 -5.91
CA LEU A 380 21.12 0.85 -5.66
C LEU A 380 20.53 1.31 -4.32
N ASN A 381 21.36 1.40 -3.27
CA ASN A 381 20.91 1.94 -1.99
C ASN A 381 20.38 3.38 -2.14
N THR A 382 21.08 4.22 -2.91
CA THR A 382 20.64 5.61 -3.07
C THR A 382 19.41 5.71 -3.96
N ALA A 383 19.35 4.95 -5.05
CA ALA A 383 18.22 4.92 -5.96
C ALA A 383 16.96 4.29 -5.34
N ALA A 384 17.12 3.41 -4.34
CA ALA A 384 15.98 2.87 -3.59
C ALA A 384 15.59 3.79 -2.42
N ILE A 385 16.51 4.12 -1.52
CA ILE A 385 16.20 4.77 -0.24
C ILE A 385 15.73 6.22 -0.43
N ILE A 386 16.33 6.97 -1.36
CA ILE A 386 15.93 8.36 -1.66
C ILE A 386 15.23 8.43 -3.01
N GLY A 387 15.70 7.66 -4.00
CA GLY A 387 15.10 7.64 -5.32
C GLY A 387 13.62 7.27 -5.29
N LEU A 388 13.21 6.25 -4.55
CA LEU A 388 11.79 5.85 -4.52
C LEU A 388 10.87 6.94 -3.90
N PRO A 389 11.19 7.60 -2.77
CA PRO A 389 10.45 8.79 -2.33
C PRO A 389 10.38 9.90 -3.39
N VAL A 390 11.47 10.19 -4.12
CA VAL A 390 11.48 11.15 -5.25
C VAL A 390 10.46 10.74 -6.31
N VAL A 391 10.42 9.47 -6.64
CA VAL A 391 9.53 8.88 -7.65
C VAL A 391 8.08 8.97 -7.24
N MET A 392 7.76 8.75 -5.96
CA MET A 392 6.39 8.92 -5.44
C MET A 392 5.93 10.38 -5.56
N LEU A 393 6.81 11.35 -5.28
CA LEU A 393 6.50 12.77 -5.50
C LEU A 393 6.36 13.09 -7.00
N SER A 394 7.16 12.49 -7.87
CA SER A 394 7.05 12.64 -9.32
C SER A 394 5.70 12.14 -9.84
N TYR A 395 5.18 11.04 -9.30
CA TYR A 395 3.84 10.54 -9.59
C TYR A 395 2.75 11.56 -9.26
N LEU A 396 2.83 12.16 -8.06
CA LEU A 396 1.91 13.23 -7.64
C LEU A 396 2.07 14.51 -8.48
N CYS A 397 3.31 14.89 -8.83
CA CYS A 397 3.58 16.01 -9.73
C CYS A 397 2.95 15.79 -11.11
N ALA A 398 3.12 14.59 -11.70
CA ALA A 398 2.57 14.26 -13.00
C ALA A 398 1.05 14.45 -13.03
N ASN A 399 0.34 14.07 -11.97
CA ASN A 399 -1.10 14.29 -11.85
C ASN A 399 -1.50 15.77 -11.93
N ARG A 400 -0.69 16.66 -11.35
CA ARG A 400 -0.97 18.11 -11.33
C ARG A 400 -0.59 18.82 -12.62
N PHE A 401 0.45 18.34 -13.32
CA PHE A 401 0.95 18.96 -14.54
C PHE A 401 0.30 18.42 -15.81
N LEU A 402 -0.17 17.17 -15.77
CA LEU A 402 -0.78 16.52 -16.92
C LEU A 402 -2.30 16.54 -16.72
N GLN A 403 -3.00 17.26 -17.57
CA GLN A 403 -4.46 17.17 -17.66
C GLN A 403 -4.82 15.83 -18.29
N LEU A 404 -5.17 14.86 -17.44
CA LEU A 404 -5.47 13.50 -17.89
C LEU A 404 -6.96 13.41 -18.25
N GLU A 405 -7.24 13.33 -19.53
CA GLU A 405 -8.59 13.03 -20.01
C GLU A 405 -8.96 11.56 -19.74
N ALA A 406 -10.26 11.30 -19.57
CA ALA A 406 -10.76 9.95 -19.39
C ALA A 406 -10.32 9.05 -20.56
N GLY A 407 -9.71 7.90 -20.23
CA GLY A 407 -9.22 6.93 -21.21
C GLY A 407 -7.81 7.17 -21.74
N GLN A 408 -7.14 8.25 -21.34
CA GLN A 408 -5.72 8.40 -21.62
C GLN A 408 -4.85 7.54 -20.72
N LEU A 409 -3.80 6.98 -21.30
CA LEU A 409 -2.88 6.10 -20.60
C LEU A 409 -2.12 6.83 -19.48
N ASN A 410 -1.97 6.19 -18.41
CA ASN A 410 -1.21 6.28 -17.18
C ASN A 410 0.13 7.05 -17.24
N TYR A 411 0.14 8.30 -17.73
CA TYR A 411 1.35 9.13 -17.75
C TYR A 411 1.98 9.30 -16.37
N GLU A 412 1.17 9.27 -15.32
CA GLU A 412 1.64 9.26 -13.92
C GLU A 412 2.54 8.05 -13.65
N ILE A 413 2.17 6.88 -14.17
CA ILE A 413 2.94 5.64 -14.01
C ILE A 413 4.23 5.71 -14.85
N TYR A 414 4.16 6.26 -16.05
CA TYR A 414 5.38 6.49 -16.84
C TYR A 414 6.31 7.50 -16.15
N ALA A 415 5.77 8.56 -15.55
CA ALA A 415 6.54 9.49 -14.73
C ALA A 415 7.18 8.79 -13.53
N PHE A 416 6.45 7.89 -12.85
CA PHE A 416 6.97 7.09 -11.75
C PHE A 416 8.18 6.25 -12.19
N PHE A 417 8.03 5.36 -13.15
CA PHE A 417 9.11 4.47 -13.58
C PHE A 417 10.22 5.20 -14.32
N GLY A 418 9.89 6.20 -15.14
CA GLY A 418 10.86 7.04 -15.84
C GLY A 418 11.76 7.81 -14.88
N THR A 419 11.17 8.41 -13.83
CA THR A 419 11.94 9.09 -12.78
C THR A 419 12.77 8.11 -11.96
N TRP A 420 12.29 6.87 -11.74
CA TRP A 420 13.09 5.86 -11.03
C TRP A 420 14.32 5.43 -11.82
N LEU A 421 14.14 5.19 -13.12
CA LEU A 421 15.25 4.93 -14.01
C LEU A 421 16.22 6.12 -14.06
N LEU A 422 15.71 7.33 -14.18
CA LEU A 422 16.53 8.56 -14.15
C LEU A 422 17.29 8.69 -12.82
N SER A 423 16.64 8.43 -11.69
CA SER A 423 17.29 8.41 -10.37
C SER A 423 18.45 7.40 -10.31
N LEU A 424 18.27 6.20 -10.88
CA LEU A 424 19.34 5.21 -10.98
C LEU A 424 20.48 5.69 -11.90
N VAL A 425 20.17 6.24 -13.07
CA VAL A 425 21.17 6.79 -13.99
C VAL A 425 21.96 7.93 -13.33
N ILE A 426 21.27 8.87 -12.67
CA ILE A 426 21.93 9.94 -11.89
C ILE A 426 22.80 9.33 -10.79
N ALA A 427 22.34 8.31 -10.09
CA ALA A 427 23.13 7.63 -9.07
C ALA A 427 24.39 6.98 -9.68
N LEU A 428 24.33 6.36 -10.84
CA LEU A 428 25.47 5.77 -11.53
C LEU A 428 26.50 6.80 -11.98
N LEU A 429 26.05 7.96 -12.45
CA LEU A 429 26.91 9.02 -12.99
C LEU A 429 27.49 9.95 -11.91
N THR A 430 26.83 10.07 -10.76
CA THR A 430 27.24 11.01 -9.72
C THR A 430 28.46 10.48 -8.93
N PRO A 431 29.51 11.29 -8.69
CA PRO A 431 30.62 10.91 -7.82
C PRO A 431 30.17 10.53 -6.40
N GLN A 432 30.83 9.53 -5.79
CA GLN A 432 30.44 8.95 -4.50
C GLN A 432 30.22 9.99 -3.39
N GLN A 433 31.04 11.04 -3.35
CA GLN A 433 30.97 12.11 -2.33
C GLN A 433 29.71 12.98 -2.46
N HIS A 434 29.08 13.06 -3.62
CA HIS A 434 27.91 13.89 -3.90
C HIS A 434 26.61 13.08 -4.03
N LEU A 435 26.73 11.75 -4.14
CA LEU A 435 25.65 10.83 -4.47
C LEU A 435 24.37 11.06 -3.65
N TRP A 436 24.47 11.01 -2.35
CA TRP A 436 23.33 11.19 -1.44
C TRP A 436 22.77 12.62 -1.46
N LYS A 437 23.65 13.63 -1.54
CA LYS A 437 23.23 15.02 -1.61
C LYS A 437 22.47 15.36 -2.87
N THR A 438 22.88 14.82 -4.01
CA THR A 438 22.21 15.05 -5.30
C THR A 438 20.77 14.53 -5.27
N GLN A 439 20.56 13.31 -4.80
CA GLN A 439 19.24 12.72 -4.69
C GLN A 439 18.36 13.45 -3.65
N LEU A 440 18.95 13.82 -2.49
CA LEU A 440 18.23 14.61 -1.48
C LEU A 440 17.82 15.99 -1.98
N LYS A 441 18.66 16.67 -2.78
CA LYS A 441 18.28 17.95 -3.40
C LYS A 441 17.09 17.79 -4.33
N ALA A 442 17.05 16.74 -5.15
CA ALA A 442 15.90 16.44 -6.01
C ALA A 442 14.64 16.21 -5.18
N PHE A 443 14.74 15.43 -4.10
CA PHE A 443 13.62 15.20 -3.19
C PHE A 443 13.13 16.49 -2.54
N ILE A 444 14.04 17.31 -1.98
CA ILE A 444 13.70 18.58 -1.32
C ILE A 444 13.02 19.53 -2.32
N LEU A 445 13.56 19.63 -3.53
CA LEU A 445 12.98 20.49 -4.56
C LEU A 445 11.52 20.10 -4.85
N LEU A 446 11.26 18.83 -5.11
CA LEU A 446 9.90 18.33 -5.38
C LEU A 446 8.99 18.46 -4.14
N ALA A 447 9.49 18.11 -2.96
CA ALA A 447 8.70 18.11 -1.73
C ALA A 447 8.34 19.53 -1.23
N VAL A 448 9.11 20.54 -1.60
CA VAL A 448 8.80 21.96 -1.31
C VAL A 448 7.90 22.56 -2.39
N SER A 449 8.21 22.29 -3.66
CA SER A 449 7.47 22.89 -4.78
C SER A 449 6.06 22.31 -4.96
N LEU A 450 5.89 21.01 -4.71
CA LEU A 450 4.61 20.32 -4.97
C LEU A 450 3.44 20.88 -4.14
N PRO A 451 3.52 21.08 -2.81
CA PRO A 451 2.42 21.68 -2.04
C PRO A 451 2.09 23.11 -2.49
N ILE A 452 3.10 23.90 -2.85
CA ILE A 452 2.90 25.27 -3.34
C ILE A 452 2.15 25.24 -4.67
N PHE A 453 2.57 24.36 -5.59
CA PHE A 453 1.91 24.21 -6.87
C PHE A 453 0.52 23.62 -6.72
N ASN A 454 0.30 22.66 -5.79
CA ASN A 454 -1.01 22.11 -5.49
C ASN A 454 -1.98 23.20 -5.01
N LEU A 455 -1.56 24.06 -4.09
CA LEU A 455 -2.39 25.17 -3.64
C LEU A 455 -2.76 26.11 -4.79
N TYR A 456 -1.79 26.49 -5.62
CA TYR A 456 -2.04 27.29 -6.83
C TYR A 456 -3.05 26.60 -7.76
N TYR A 457 -2.87 25.29 -8.01
CA TYR A 457 -3.75 24.50 -8.87
C TYR A 457 -5.20 24.47 -8.35
N LEU A 458 -5.38 24.24 -7.06
CA LEU A 458 -6.70 24.16 -6.42
C LEU A 458 -7.45 25.51 -6.51
N ILE A 459 -6.75 26.62 -6.26
CA ILE A 459 -7.35 27.96 -6.32
C ILE A 459 -7.66 28.33 -7.77
N SER A 460 -6.73 28.14 -8.70
CA SER A 460 -6.90 28.54 -10.11
C SER A 460 -8.03 27.78 -10.83
N HIS A 461 -8.31 26.54 -10.41
CA HIS A 461 -9.40 25.73 -10.97
C HIS A 461 -10.68 25.76 -10.11
N GLN A 462 -10.73 26.64 -9.11
CA GLN A 462 -11.90 26.82 -8.25
C GLN A 462 -12.37 25.54 -7.52
N TYR A 463 -11.45 24.65 -7.18
CA TYR A 463 -11.74 23.47 -6.36
C TYR A 463 -11.82 23.77 -4.87
N VAL A 464 -11.31 24.91 -4.44
CA VAL A 464 -11.24 25.33 -3.06
C VAL A 464 -11.51 26.84 -2.98
N HIS A 465 -12.49 27.22 -2.16
CA HIS A 465 -12.89 28.61 -1.94
C HIS A 465 -12.48 29.12 -0.56
N ASP A 466 -12.26 28.23 0.39
CA ASP A 466 -11.89 28.57 1.76
C ASP A 466 -10.90 27.56 2.39
N LEU A 467 -10.43 27.88 3.62
CA LEU A 467 -9.51 27.05 4.38
C LEU A 467 -10.12 25.71 4.81
N HIS A 468 -11.45 25.62 4.98
CA HIS A 468 -12.11 24.39 5.38
C HIS A 468 -12.08 23.35 4.26
N GLU A 469 -12.37 23.77 3.04
CA GLU A 469 -12.27 22.93 1.84
C GLU A 469 -10.81 22.54 1.58
N TYR A 470 -9.86 23.48 1.73
CA TYR A 470 -8.44 23.18 1.59
C TYR A 470 -7.93 22.16 2.60
N TRP A 471 -8.54 22.05 3.79
CA TRP A 471 -8.16 21.06 4.79
C TRP A 471 -8.19 19.61 4.29
N LEU A 472 -9.03 19.30 3.32
CA LEU A 472 -9.10 17.96 2.71
C LEU A 472 -7.78 17.56 2.03
N PHE A 473 -7.12 18.53 1.39
CA PHE A 473 -5.85 18.34 0.66
C PHE A 473 -4.64 18.54 1.56
N LEU A 474 -4.75 19.46 2.51
CA LEU A 474 -3.67 19.88 3.39
C LEU A 474 -3.00 18.72 4.14
N ARG A 475 -3.72 17.64 4.43
CA ARG A 475 -3.18 16.46 5.12
C ARG A 475 -2.03 15.82 4.35
N VAL A 476 -2.15 15.69 3.03
CA VAL A 476 -1.10 15.15 2.15
C VAL A 476 0.03 16.14 2.02
N ASP A 477 -0.30 17.43 1.83
CA ASP A 477 0.70 18.51 1.72
C ASP A 477 1.53 18.63 3.00
N LEU A 478 0.92 18.58 4.19
CA LEU A 478 1.62 18.60 5.48
C LEU A 478 2.56 17.41 5.66
N MET A 479 2.14 16.23 5.21
CA MET A 479 3.01 15.05 5.23
C MET A 479 4.22 15.26 4.33
N ILE A 480 4.04 15.77 3.11
CA ILE A 480 5.12 16.06 2.16
C ILE A 480 6.07 17.12 2.74
N ILE A 481 5.54 18.20 3.31
CA ILE A 481 6.32 19.25 3.97
C ILE A 481 7.13 18.70 5.14
N SER A 482 6.53 17.84 5.97
CA SER A 482 7.23 17.19 7.08
C SER A 482 8.42 16.35 6.62
N LEU A 483 8.25 15.61 5.52
CA LEU A 483 9.32 14.84 4.89
C LEU A 483 10.37 15.75 4.25
N ALA A 484 9.98 16.91 3.69
CA ALA A 484 10.91 17.91 3.17
C ALA A 484 11.80 18.48 4.30
N ILE A 485 11.20 18.83 5.44
CA ILE A 485 11.95 19.31 6.63
C ILE A 485 12.97 18.26 7.08
N LEU A 486 12.55 17.00 7.19
CA LEU A 486 13.46 15.90 7.53
C LEU A 486 14.60 15.78 6.50
N ALA A 487 14.29 15.86 5.22
CA ALA A 487 15.29 15.77 4.14
C ALA A 487 16.28 16.94 4.16
N ILE A 488 15.82 18.17 4.44
CA ILE A 488 16.69 19.35 4.63
C ILE A 488 17.65 19.11 5.80
N PHE A 489 17.13 18.65 6.93
CA PHE A 489 17.97 18.32 8.09
C PHE A 489 19.02 17.25 7.75
N LEU A 490 18.62 16.16 7.10
CA LEU A 490 19.55 15.11 6.66
C LEU A 490 20.59 15.65 5.67
N HIS A 491 20.17 16.47 4.70
CA HIS A 491 21.06 17.07 3.72
C HIS A 491 22.17 17.92 4.38
N GLN A 492 21.85 18.67 5.44
CA GLN A 492 22.82 19.45 6.20
C GLN A 492 23.80 18.57 7.00
N LYS A 493 23.35 17.38 7.47
CA LYS A 493 24.16 16.46 8.30
C LYS A 493 25.02 15.47 7.52
N ILE A 494 24.70 15.16 6.27
CA ILE A 494 25.41 14.14 5.48
C ILE A 494 26.91 14.46 5.32
N GLN A 495 27.27 15.71 4.95
CA GLN A 495 28.65 16.06 4.68
C GLN A 495 29.55 15.99 5.93
N PRO A 496 29.17 16.56 7.09
CA PRO A 496 29.92 16.38 8.31
C PRO A 496 30.08 14.92 8.75
N ILE A 497 29.06 14.09 8.52
CA ILE A 497 29.11 12.66 8.85
C ILE A 497 30.11 11.93 7.96
N GLN A 498 30.07 12.18 6.63
CA GLN A 498 31.00 11.59 5.68
C GLN A 498 32.45 11.99 5.95
N GLN A 499 32.70 13.28 6.21
CA GLN A 499 34.04 13.78 6.53
C GLN A 499 34.60 13.13 7.80
N LYS A 500 33.80 13.04 8.86
CA LYS A 500 34.20 12.35 10.10
C LYS A 500 34.47 10.86 9.88
N ALA A 501 33.69 10.19 9.02
CA ALA A 501 33.91 8.80 8.69
C ALA A 501 35.24 8.59 7.93
N VAL A 502 35.53 9.42 6.93
CA VAL A 502 36.78 9.39 6.15
C VAL A 502 37.99 9.66 7.06
N GLN A 503 37.94 10.69 7.89
CA GLN A 503 39.03 11.01 8.83
C GLN A 503 39.31 9.86 9.81
N LYS A 504 38.25 9.19 10.29
CA LYS A 504 38.39 8.05 11.19
C LYS A 504 39.05 6.84 10.49
N ILE A 505 38.71 6.60 9.23
CA ILE A 505 39.31 5.57 8.39
C ILE A 505 40.80 5.89 8.18
N GLN A 506 41.14 7.10 7.79
CA GLN A 506 42.52 7.55 7.60
C GLN A 506 43.38 7.43 8.86
N LYS A 507 42.85 7.86 10.03
CA LYS A 507 43.53 7.71 11.33
C LYS A 507 43.77 6.24 11.71
N LYS A 508 42.83 5.33 11.35
CA LYS A 508 43.01 3.90 11.59
C LYS A 508 44.13 3.31 10.73
N TYR A 509 44.20 3.66 9.45
CA TYR A 509 45.26 3.18 8.56
C TYR A 509 46.63 3.75 8.92
N ALA A 510 46.73 5.03 9.31
CA ALA A 510 47.98 5.61 9.79
C ALA A 510 48.52 4.86 11.04
N LYS A 511 47.64 4.49 11.99
CA LYS A 511 48.05 3.70 13.19
C LYS A 511 48.53 2.30 12.83
N THR A 512 47.90 1.64 11.85
CA THR A 512 48.29 0.30 11.42
C THR A 512 49.63 0.33 10.69
N ALA A 513 49.86 1.33 9.80
CA ALA A 513 51.13 1.51 9.10
C ALA A 513 52.32 1.77 10.07
N VAL A 514 52.08 2.56 11.15
CA VAL A 514 53.11 2.79 12.19
C VAL A 514 53.39 1.54 13.03
N GLN A 515 52.42 0.64 13.22
CA GLN A 515 52.63 -0.62 13.90
C GLN A 515 53.38 -1.64 13.05
N GLU A 516 53.11 -1.69 11.74
CA GLU A 516 53.81 -2.57 10.78
C GLU A 516 55.21 -2.08 10.48
N SER A 517 55.56 -0.79 10.64
CA SER A 517 56.92 -0.27 10.54
C SER A 517 57.77 -0.47 11.79
N LYS A 518 57.16 -0.88 12.91
CA LYS A 518 57.86 -1.17 14.19
C LYS A 518 57.97 -2.66 14.48
N SER A 519 57.38 -3.52 13.67
CA SER A 519 57.56 -4.96 13.67
C SER A 519 58.52 -5.39 12.56
#